data_72a2b1fe004af4f0fa5cc3719d8de773
#
_entry.id   72a2b1fe004af4f0fa5cc3719d8de773
#
_cell.length_a   1.000
_cell.length_b   1.000
_cell.length_c   1.000
_cell.angle_alpha   90.00
_cell.angle_beta   90.00
_cell.angle_gamma   90.00
#
_symmetry.space_group_name_H-M   'P 1'
#
loop_
_entity.id
_entity.type
_entity.pdbx_description
1 polymer ?
#
loop_
_entity_poly.entity_id
_entity_poly.type
_entity_poly.pdbx_seq_one_letter_code
_entity_poly.pdbx_strand_id
1 'polypeptide(L)'
;MIRLTSPILIASLALAYGHAAAADLPRAEDYEPIPGFKQGGQSEQAAKVGKLTPKFPVKIETKNSEVKSMLEEYLPLITQQQDEELDKEQVGFLAEETPDNVKTMLKTKGYFNGSVNVQDNGSSYTVTVNPGPRTKIDNVSVAILGDILSDNNLAEYYQKAMANWQQPVGENFDQEGWSSSKTSVLSAVTRKKYPLAKLSNSQATVNPNNNTADLNVTVESNRPIYFGDFE
;
A
#
# COMPACT_ATOMS: atom_id res chain seq x y z
N MET A 1 6.19 -18.56 13.92
CA MET A 1 7.01 -17.55 13.23
C MET A 1 6.59 -17.50 11.77
N ILE A 2 5.88 -16.49 11.35
CA ILE A 2 5.43 -16.35 9.96
C ILE A 2 6.42 -15.42 9.27
N ARG A 3 7.13 -15.93 8.26
CA ARG A 3 7.99 -15.09 7.42
C ARG A 3 7.15 -14.52 6.29
N LEU A 4 6.92 -13.22 6.31
CA LEU A 4 6.37 -12.49 5.18
C LEU A 4 7.51 -12.13 4.21
N THR A 5 7.86 -13.08 3.34
CA THR A 5 8.69 -12.74 2.18
C THR A 5 7.77 -12.13 1.13
N SER A 6 7.94 -10.85 0.84
CA SER A 6 7.29 -10.22 -0.31
C SER A 6 7.67 -10.97 -1.61
N PRO A 7 6.70 -11.15 -2.56
CA PRO A 7 5.99 -10.00 -3.12
C PRO A 7 4.48 -10.16 -3.00
N ILE A 8 3.83 -9.24 -2.34
CA ILE A 8 2.45 -8.99 -2.68
C ILE A 8 2.49 -8.36 -4.08
N LEU A 9 2.03 -9.12 -5.06
CA LEU A 9 1.67 -8.58 -6.35
C LEU A 9 0.54 -7.57 -6.11
N ILE A 10 0.90 -6.31 -5.93
CA ILE A 10 0.04 -5.24 -6.38
C ILE A 10 0.14 -5.34 -7.90
N ALA A 11 -0.93 -5.73 -8.55
CA ALA A 11 -1.06 -5.60 -9.99
C ALA A 11 -1.04 -4.11 -10.33
N SER A 12 0.14 -3.51 -10.31
CA SER A 12 0.41 -2.29 -11.03
C SER A 12 0.39 -2.69 -12.50
N LEU A 13 -0.62 -2.25 -13.19
CA LEU A 13 -0.66 -2.23 -14.64
C LEU A 13 0.56 -1.42 -15.12
N ALA A 14 1.70 -2.10 -15.29
CA ALA A 14 2.88 -1.55 -15.91
C ALA A 14 2.56 -1.48 -17.40
N LEU A 15 2.05 -0.32 -17.84
CA LEU A 15 2.14 0.09 -19.23
C LEU A 15 3.63 0.06 -19.59
N ALA A 16 3.98 -0.88 -20.46
CA ALA A 16 5.28 -0.96 -21.09
C ALA A 16 5.48 0.30 -21.95
N TYR A 17 6.11 1.33 -21.40
CA TYR A 17 6.69 2.40 -22.20
C TYR A 17 8.07 1.97 -22.64
N GLY A 18 8.17 1.60 -23.93
CA GLY A 18 9.43 1.50 -24.63
C GLY A 18 10.19 2.83 -24.54
N HIS A 19 11.51 2.75 -24.39
CA HIS A 19 12.41 3.89 -24.45
C HIS A 19 12.32 4.53 -25.83
N ALA A 20 11.50 5.60 -25.96
CA ALA A 20 11.62 6.56 -27.04
C ALA A 20 12.40 7.76 -26.50
N ALA A 21 13.38 8.21 -27.30
CA ALA A 21 14.23 9.35 -27.00
C ALA A 21 13.37 10.59 -26.68
N ALA A 22 13.85 11.41 -25.74
CA ALA A 22 13.18 12.63 -25.27
C ALA A 22 13.28 13.80 -26.27
N ALA A 23 13.00 13.55 -27.54
CA ALA A 23 12.87 14.57 -28.57
C ALA A 23 11.61 14.25 -29.37
N ASP A 24 10.63 15.15 -29.33
CA ASP A 24 9.34 15.15 -30.07
C ASP A 24 8.11 14.64 -29.31
N LEU A 25 7.89 15.12 -28.09
CA LEU A 25 6.53 15.19 -27.59
C LEU A 25 5.92 16.56 -27.99
N PRO A 26 4.79 16.59 -28.74
CA PRO A 26 4.12 17.84 -29.07
C PRO A 26 3.71 18.58 -27.79
N ARG A 27 3.92 19.90 -27.78
CA ARG A 27 3.53 20.76 -26.65
C ARG A 27 2.01 20.89 -26.62
N ALA A 28 1.45 21.15 -25.43
CA ALA A 28 0.01 21.32 -25.26
C ALA A 28 -0.61 22.42 -26.18
N GLU A 29 0.22 23.34 -26.63
CA GLU A 29 -0.14 24.40 -27.58
C GLU A 29 -0.25 23.95 -29.06
N ASP A 30 0.20 22.72 -29.37
CA ASP A 30 0.17 22.16 -30.72
C ASP A 30 -1.13 21.38 -31.02
N TYR A 31 -2.05 21.29 -30.07
CA TYR A 31 -3.34 20.65 -30.27
C TYR A 31 -4.43 21.65 -30.60
N GLU A 32 -4.99 21.54 -31.79
CA GLU A 32 -6.22 22.28 -32.14
C GLU A 32 -7.38 21.78 -31.25
N PRO A 33 -8.20 22.70 -30.69
CA PRO A 33 -9.33 22.31 -29.86
C PRO A 33 -10.34 21.50 -30.69
N ILE A 34 -10.72 20.33 -30.14
CA ILE A 34 -11.73 19.45 -30.73
C ILE A 34 -13.04 20.28 -30.89
N PRO A 35 -13.61 20.41 -32.10
CA PRO A 35 -14.86 21.14 -32.27
C PRO A 35 -15.98 20.52 -31.42
N GLY A 36 -16.52 21.30 -30.49
CA GLY A 36 -17.60 20.86 -29.61
C GLY A 36 -17.19 20.64 -28.13
N PHE A 37 -15.91 20.69 -27.80
CA PHE A 37 -15.46 20.59 -26.40
C PHE A 37 -15.45 21.97 -25.74
N LYS A 38 -16.48 22.31 -24.95
CA LYS A 38 -16.51 23.54 -24.15
C LYS A 38 -15.64 23.30 -22.90
N GLN A 39 -14.46 23.93 -22.84
CA GLN A 39 -13.70 24.09 -21.61
C GLN A 39 -14.50 24.95 -20.62
N GLY A 40 -14.70 24.45 -19.40
CA GLY A 40 -15.21 25.25 -18.30
C GLY A 40 -16.70 25.17 -18.06
N GLY A 41 -17.21 24.01 -17.71
CA GLY A 41 -18.43 23.84 -16.97
C GLY A 41 -18.14 22.88 -15.83
N GLN A 42 -18.10 23.39 -14.60
CA GLN A 42 -18.25 22.51 -13.45
C GLN A 42 -19.56 21.76 -13.67
N SER A 43 -19.47 20.47 -13.95
CA SER A 43 -20.65 19.65 -14.13
C SER A 43 -21.33 19.51 -12.77
N GLU A 44 -22.37 20.30 -12.53
CA GLU A 44 -23.39 20.06 -11.50
C GLU A 44 -24.11 18.70 -11.66
N GLN A 45 -23.64 17.86 -12.57
CA GLN A 45 -24.16 16.50 -12.79
C GLN A 45 -23.54 15.41 -11.90
N ALA A 46 -22.50 15.70 -11.14
CA ALA A 46 -21.93 14.73 -10.17
C ALA A 46 -22.77 14.58 -8.89
N ALA A 47 -23.80 15.37 -8.70
CA ALA A 47 -24.60 15.43 -7.45
C ALA A 47 -25.90 14.62 -7.48
N LYS A 48 -26.15 13.79 -8.50
CA LYS A 48 -27.37 12.94 -8.57
C LYS A 48 -27.07 11.52 -9.07
N VAL A 49 -25.98 10.92 -8.63
CA VAL A 49 -25.96 9.46 -8.57
C VAL A 49 -26.78 9.12 -7.32
N GLY A 50 -28.05 8.83 -7.50
CA GLY A 50 -28.92 8.32 -6.45
C GLY A 50 -28.18 7.12 -5.86
N LYS A 51 -28.07 7.08 -4.53
CA LYS A 51 -27.47 5.98 -3.80
C LYS A 51 -28.27 4.74 -4.17
N LEU A 52 -27.77 3.95 -5.12
CA LEU A 52 -28.40 2.70 -5.56
C LEU A 52 -28.60 1.86 -4.33
N THR A 53 -29.83 1.41 -4.09
CA THR A 53 -30.11 0.51 -2.98
C THR A 53 -29.49 -0.83 -3.32
N PRO A 54 -28.51 -1.33 -2.55
CA PRO A 54 -27.85 -2.58 -2.86
C PRO A 54 -28.86 -3.74 -2.88
N LYS A 55 -28.75 -4.63 -3.88
CA LYS A 55 -29.60 -5.83 -3.99
C LYS A 55 -29.42 -6.78 -2.82
N PHE A 56 -28.21 -6.87 -2.32
CA PHE A 56 -27.81 -7.76 -1.21
C PHE A 56 -27.12 -6.95 -0.11
N PRO A 57 -27.87 -6.21 0.73
CA PRO A 57 -27.27 -5.33 1.73
C PRO A 57 -26.28 -6.07 2.64
N VAL A 58 -25.15 -5.43 2.91
CA VAL A 58 -24.09 -5.98 3.75
C VAL A 58 -23.97 -5.15 5.02
N LYS A 59 -24.03 -5.81 6.18
CA LYS A 59 -23.83 -5.20 7.49
C LYS A 59 -22.48 -5.60 8.05
N ILE A 60 -21.63 -4.62 8.38
CA ILE A 60 -20.37 -4.84 9.08
C ILE A 60 -20.60 -4.69 10.58
N GLU A 61 -20.24 -5.74 11.34
CA GLU A 61 -20.28 -5.77 12.79
C GLU A 61 -18.86 -5.87 13.36
N THR A 62 -18.37 -4.80 13.93
CA THR A 62 -17.09 -4.72 14.64
C THR A 62 -17.12 -3.59 15.66
N LYS A 63 -16.33 -3.74 16.75
CA LYS A 63 -16.17 -2.69 17.75
C LYS A 63 -15.12 -1.64 17.35
N ASN A 64 -14.35 -1.88 16.31
CA ASN A 64 -13.29 -0.99 15.84
C ASN A 64 -13.80 -0.14 14.68
N SER A 65 -13.95 1.17 14.91
CA SER A 65 -14.49 2.10 13.91
C SER A 65 -13.57 2.28 12.68
N GLU A 66 -12.25 2.26 12.87
CA GLU A 66 -11.27 2.34 11.76
C GLU A 66 -11.41 1.13 10.83
N VAL A 67 -11.47 -0.07 11.41
CA VAL A 67 -11.69 -1.31 10.66
C VAL A 67 -13.04 -1.28 9.96
N LYS A 68 -14.09 -0.79 10.63
CA LYS A 68 -15.41 -0.68 10.03
C LYS A 68 -15.40 0.20 8.79
N SER A 69 -14.86 1.42 8.89
CA SER A 69 -14.76 2.36 7.77
C SER A 69 -13.95 1.80 6.61
N MET A 70 -12.81 1.16 6.91
CA MET A 70 -11.97 0.52 5.90
C MET A 70 -12.73 -0.58 5.14
N LEU A 71 -13.48 -1.43 5.84
CA LEU A 71 -14.26 -2.50 5.22
C LEU A 71 -15.43 -1.96 4.40
N GLU A 72 -16.13 -0.95 4.90
CA GLU A 72 -17.23 -0.29 4.18
C GLU A 72 -16.75 0.37 2.88
N GLU A 73 -15.50 0.84 2.84
CA GLU A 73 -14.91 1.52 1.68
C GLU A 73 -14.31 0.55 0.65
N TYR A 74 -13.67 -0.53 1.11
CA TYR A 74 -12.82 -1.35 0.22
C TYR A 74 -13.23 -2.83 0.09
N LEU A 75 -14.19 -3.34 0.89
CA LEU A 75 -14.55 -4.75 0.83
C LEU A 75 -15.29 -5.07 -0.48
N PRO A 76 -14.82 -6.03 -1.32
CA PRO A 76 -15.45 -6.37 -2.59
C PRO A 76 -16.94 -6.72 -2.45
N LEU A 77 -17.32 -7.44 -1.41
CA LEU A 77 -18.73 -7.77 -1.12
C LEU A 77 -19.61 -6.52 -0.96
N ILE A 78 -19.04 -5.36 -0.64
CA ILE A 78 -19.76 -4.07 -0.52
C ILE A 78 -19.61 -3.26 -1.81
N THR A 79 -18.39 -3.12 -2.32
CA THR A 79 -18.10 -2.22 -3.44
C THR A 79 -18.74 -2.70 -4.75
N GLN A 80 -18.84 -4.01 -4.95
CA GLN A 80 -19.47 -4.59 -6.14
C GLN A 80 -21.01 -4.61 -6.09
N GLN A 81 -21.63 -4.19 -4.99
CA GLN A 81 -23.09 -4.04 -4.90
C GLN A 81 -23.67 -2.95 -5.83
N GLN A 82 -22.82 -2.14 -6.43
CA GLN A 82 -23.19 -1.11 -7.42
C GLN A 82 -23.35 -1.68 -8.83
N ASP A 83 -22.95 -2.93 -9.05
CA ASP A 83 -23.13 -3.60 -10.32
C ASP A 83 -24.60 -4.06 -10.46
N GLU A 84 -25.27 -3.55 -11.51
CA GLU A 84 -26.69 -3.89 -11.79
C GLU A 84 -26.85 -5.35 -12.23
N GLU A 85 -25.79 -5.96 -12.78
CA GLU A 85 -25.79 -7.35 -13.23
C GLU A 85 -25.48 -8.35 -12.10
N LEU A 86 -25.08 -7.86 -10.91
CA LEU A 86 -24.77 -8.70 -9.76
C LEU A 86 -25.96 -9.61 -9.41
N ASP A 87 -25.75 -10.91 -9.52
CA ASP A 87 -26.74 -11.92 -9.19
C ASP A 87 -26.43 -12.64 -7.85
N LYS A 88 -27.31 -13.57 -7.45
CA LYS A 88 -27.17 -14.27 -6.18
C LYS A 88 -25.98 -15.24 -6.16
N GLU A 89 -25.60 -15.82 -7.29
CA GLU A 89 -24.46 -16.74 -7.39
C GLU A 89 -23.16 -15.96 -7.26
N GLN A 90 -23.04 -14.85 -7.97
CA GLN A 90 -21.87 -13.96 -7.92
C GLN A 90 -21.65 -13.39 -6.52
N VAL A 91 -22.71 -12.91 -5.86
CA VAL A 91 -22.57 -12.40 -4.49
C VAL A 91 -22.23 -13.51 -3.50
N GLY A 92 -22.67 -14.74 -3.76
CA GLY A 92 -22.30 -15.93 -3.00
C GLY A 92 -20.78 -16.16 -3.04
N PHE A 93 -20.13 -16.10 -4.21
CA PHE A 93 -18.69 -16.20 -4.36
C PHE A 93 -17.97 -15.07 -3.62
N LEU A 94 -18.45 -13.83 -3.73
CA LEU A 94 -17.87 -12.71 -2.98
C LEU A 94 -17.97 -12.91 -1.46
N ALA A 95 -19.06 -13.50 -0.99
CA ALA A 95 -19.24 -13.82 0.43
C ALA A 95 -18.29 -14.92 0.91
N GLU A 96 -18.04 -15.94 0.09
CA GLU A 96 -17.07 -17.01 0.38
C GLU A 96 -15.64 -16.49 0.46
N GLU A 97 -15.25 -15.52 -0.39
CA GLU A 97 -13.92 -14.89 -0.39
C GLU A 97 -13.75 -13.84 0.70
N THR A 98 -14.85 -13.33 1.25
CA THR A 98 -14.86 -12.23 2.22
C THR A 98 -13.96 -12.48 3.43
N PRO A 99 -13.91 -13.66 4.08
CA PRO A 99 -13.05 -13.89 5.23
C PRO A 99 -11.56 -13.68 4.93
N ASP A 100 -11.09 -14.08 3.77
CA ASP A 100 -9.68 -13.94 3.38
C ASP A 100 -9.37 -12.51 2.92
N ASN A 101 -10.29 -11.86 2.23
CA ASN A 101 -10.19 -10.44 1.89
C ASN A 101 -10.10 -9.57 3.16
N VAL A 102 -10.98 -9.78 4.13
CA VAL A 102 -10.97 -9.05 5.40
C VAL A 102 -9.66 -9.30 6.17
N LYS A 103 -9.21 -10.56 6.29
CA LYS A 103 -7.94 -10.87 6.95
C LYS A 103 -6.75 -10.19 6.26
N THR A 104 -6.76 -10.12 4.93
CA THR A 104 -5.72 -9.42 4.16
C THR A 104 -5.74 -7.93 4.46
N MET A 105 -6.92 -7.31 4.47
CA MET A 105 -7.08 -5.90 4.82
C MET A 105 -6.66 -5.63 6.28
N LEU A 106 -7.04 -6.47 7.22
CA LEU A 106 -6.62 -6.36 8.62
C LEU A 106 -5.10 -6.39 8.79
N LYS A 107 -4.40 -7.25 8.05
CA LYS A 107 -2.93 -7.34 8.08
C LYS A 107 -2.26 -6.05 7.63
N THR A 108 -2.83 -5.30 6.70
CA THR A 108 -2.28 -4.00 6.27
C THR A 108 -2.25 -2.98 7.40
N LYS A 109 -3.17 -3.11 8.37
CA LYS A 109 -3.28 -2.27 9.57
C LYS A 109 -2.64 -2.88 10.82
N GLY A 110 -1.91 -3.98 10.66
CA GLY A 110 -1.19 -4.64 11.75
C GLY A 110 -2.01 -5.60 12.61
N TYR A 111 -3.19 -6.01 12.15
CA TYR A 111 -4.02 -7.00 12.84
C TYR A 111 -3.80 -8.38 12.21
N PHE A 112 -2.98 -9.23 12.82
CA PHE A 112 -2.62 -10.54 12.27
C PHE A 112 -3.41 -11.70 12.90
N ASN A 113 -4.11 -11.46 14.02
CA ASN A 113 -4.90 -12.44 14.77
C ASN A 113 -6.42 -12.20 14.67
N GLY A 114 -6.85 -11.46 13.64
CA GLY A 114 -8.27 -11.18 13.43
C GLY A 114 -9.09 -12.41 13.09
N SER A 115 -10.32 -12.47 13.61
CA SER A 115 -11.33 -13.47 13.23
C SER A 115 -12.48 -12.81 12.47
N VAL A 116 -13.01 -13.54 11.50
CA VAL A 116 -14.06 -13.09 10.59
C VAL A 116 -15.09 -14.19 10.47
N ASN A 117 -16.36 -13.81 10.56
CA ASN A 117 -17.49 -14.70 10.27
C ASN A 117 -18.42 -13.98 9.29
N VAL A 118 -18.83 -14.69 8.25
CA VAL A 118 -19.79 -14.20 7.26
C VAL A 118 -21.06 -15.04 7.37
N GLN A 119 -22.19 -14.37 7.54
CA GLN A 119 -23.50 -15.01 7.62
C GLN A 119 -24.36 -14.56 6.44
N ASP A 120 -24.82 -15.53 5.65
CA ASP A 120 -25.84 -15.34 4.63
C ASP A 120 -27.22 -15.40 5.30
N ASN A 121 -28.00 -14.32 5.17
CA ASN A 121 -29.37 -14.20 5.69
C ASN A 121 -30.41 -14.35 4.56
N GLY A 122 -30.03 -14.89 3.40
CA GLY A 122 -30.87 -15.08 2.22
C GLY A 122 -30.92 -13.87 1.28
N SER A 123 -31.28 -12.70 1.78
CA SER A 123 -31.35 -11.44 1.01
C SER A 123 -30.33 -10.38 1.47
N SER A 124 -29.52 -10.70 2.46
CA SER A 124 -28.50 -9.79 3.01
C SER A 124 -27.36 -10.59 3.63
N TYR A 125 -26.24 -9.93 3.87
CA TYR A 125 -25.07 -10.54 4.52
C TYR A 125 -24.70 -9.78 5.79
N THR A 126 -24.22 -10.52 6.79
CA THR A 126 -23.64 -9.94 8.00
C THR A 126 -22.19 -10.40 8.11
N VAL A 127 -21.26 -9.46 8.15
CA VAL A 127 -19.83 -9.71 8.31
C VAL A 127 -19.40 -9.27 9.69
N THR A 128 -19.19 -10.23 10.58
CA THR A 128 -18.75 -9.98 11.96
C THR A 128 -17.23 -10.09 12.02
N VAL A 129 -16.57 -9.02 12.46
CA VAL A 129 -15.11 -8.92 12.50
C VAL A 129 -14.61 -8.58 13.88
N ASN A 130 -13.75 -9.43 14.42
CA ASN A 130 -12.95 -9.13 15.62
C ASN A 130 -11.49 -9.01 15.17
N PRO A 131 -10.91 -7.80 15.08
CA PRO A 131 -9.54 -7.61 14.61
C PRO A 131 -8.48 -8.16 15.56
N GLY A 132 -8.80 -8.37 16.82
CA GLY A 132 -7.84 -8.74 17.84
C GLY A 132 -6.89 -7.59 18.21
N PRO A 133 -5.79 -7.88 18.92
CA PRO A 133 -4.79 -6.88 19.26
C PRO A 133 -3.96 -6.48 18.04
N ARG A 134 -3.57 -5.21 18.00
CA ARG A 134 -2.67 -4.68 16.97
C ARG A 134 -1.24 -5.08 17.27
N THR A 135 -0.49 -5.49 16.25
CA THR A 135 0.92 -5.88 16.35
C THR A 135 1.78 -4.65 16.60
N LYS A 136 2.67 -4.71 17.58
CA LYS A 136 3.65 -3.67 17.89
C LYS A 136 5.02 -4.00 17.33
N ILE A 137 5.77 -2.98 16.97
CA ILE A 137 7.15 -3.12 16.53
C ILE A 137 8.02 -3.36 17.75
N ASP A 138 8.72 -4.50 17.79
CA ASP A 138 9.61 -4.90 18.87
C ASP A 138 11.07 -4.54 18.56
N ASN A 139 11.49 -4.74 17.30
CA ASN A 139 12.84 -4.43 16.88
C ASN A 139 12.89 -3.82 15.48
N VAL A 140 13.83 -2.89 15.27
CA VAL A 140 14.14 -2.26 13.99
C VAL A 140 15.63 -2.38 13.72
N SER A 141 16.00 -3.00 12.59
CA SER A 141 17.38 -3.13 12.14
C SER A 141 17.51 -2.53 10.73
N VAL A 142 18.34 -1.50 10.61
CA VAL A 142 18.65 -0.85 9.32
C VAL A 142 20.14 -0.99 9.08
N ALA A 143 20.53 -1.67 8.00
CA ALA A 143 21.91 -1.82 7.56
C ALA A 143 22.11 -1.14 6.20
N ILE A 144 23.21 -0.41 6.06
CA ILE A 144 23.66 0.17 4.80
C ILE A 144 25.04 -0.44 4.50
N LEU A 145 25.18 -1.10 3.35
CA LEU A 145 26.36 -1.86 2.95
C LEU A 145 26.93 -1.31 1.64
N GLY A 146 28.12 -1.82 1.25
CA GLY A 146 28.78 -1.48 0.00
C GLY A 146 29.82 -0.35 0.15
N ASP A 147 30.15 0.30 -0.95
CA ASP A 147 31.23 1.31 -1.01
C ASP A 147 30.97 2.53 -0.11
N ILE A 148 29.73 2.79 0.24
CA ILE A 148 29.33 3.86 1.17
C ILE A 148 29.96 3.72 2.56
N LEU A 149 30.37 2.52 2.95
CA LEU A 149 31.02 2.30 4.26
C LEU A 149 32.36 3.05 4.38
N SER A 150 32.97 3.39 3.24
CA SER A 150 34.20 4.20 3.16
C SER A 150 33.91 5.69 3.02
N ASP A 151 32.65 6.12 2.96
CA ASP A 151 32.28 7.53 2.81
C ASP A 151 32.34 8.25 4.16
N ASN A 152 33.04 9.38 4.22
CA ASN A 152 33.16 10.20 5.42
C ASN A 152 31.80 10.73 5.94
N ASN A 153 30.78 10.72 5.10
CA ASN A 153 29.42 11.16 5.45
C ASN A 153 28.48 9.99 5.84
N LEU A 154 29.00 8.80 6.10
CA LEU A 154 28.19 7.63 6.44
C LEU A 154 27.15 7.92 7.55
N ALA A 155 27.56 8.62 8.61
CA ALA A 155 26.68 9.01 9.70
C ALA A 155 25.50 9.89 9.25
N GLU A 156 25.72 10.80 8.28
CA GLU A 156 24.68 11.65 7.70
C GLU A 156 23.63 10.83 6.93
N TYR A 157 24.08 9.80 6.19
CA TYR A 157 23.16 8.89 5.50
C TYR A 157 22.25 8.15 6.48
N TYR A 158 22.79 7.62 7.57
CA TYR A 158 22.00 7.00 8.63
C TYR A 158 21.03 7.97 9.29
N GLN A 159 21.47 9.16 9.65
CA GLN A 159 20.60 10.19 10.22
C GLN A 159 19.43 10.53 9.28
N LYS A 160 19.68 10.69 8.00
CA LYS A 160 18.64 10.97 7.00
C LYS A 160 17.69 9.79 6.80
N ALA A 161 18.21 8.57 6.80
CA ALA A 161 17.40 7.37 6.70
C ALA A 161 16.43 7.26 7.88
N MET A 162 16.90 7.51 9.10
CA MET A 162 16.09 7.40 10.32
C MET A 162 15.19 8.62 10.57
N ALA A 163 15.53 9.79 10.06
CA ALA A 163 14.72 11.00 10.25
C ALA A 163 13.29 10.88 9.69
N ASN A 164 13.09 10.05 8.67
CA ASN A 164 11.80 9.82 8.04
C ASN A 164 11.29 8.38 8.27
N TRP A 165 11.87 7.67 9.22
CA TRP A 165 11.41 6.33 9.59
C TRP A 165 10.06 6.42 10.31
N GLN A 166 9.03 5.76 9.77
CA GLN A 166 7.65 5.87 10.26
C GLN A 166 7.22 4.72 11.16
N GLN A 167 8.09 3.76 11.39
CA GLN A 167 7.80 2.54 12.14
C GLN A 167 8.77 2.34 13.31
N PRO A 168 8.81 3.27 14.31
CA PRO A 168 9.72 3.12 15.44
C PRO A 168 9.27 2.01 16.40
N VAL A 169 10.21 1.50 17.19
CA VAL A 169 9.95 0.49 18.23
C VAL A 169 8.87 0.98 19.21
N GLY A 170 7.95 0.11 19.56
CA GLY A 170 6.83 0.36 20.46
C GLY A 170 5.55 0.85 19.78
N GLU A 171 5.64 1.38 18.55
CA GLU A 171 4.47 1.79 17.77
C GLU A 171 3.77 0.60 17.10
N ASN A 172 2.56 0.84 16.63
CA ASN A 172 1.81 -0.18 15.93
C ASN A 172 2.34 -0.36 14.50
N PHE A 173 2.47 -1.61 14.09
CA PHE A 173 2.80 -1.93 12.70
C PHE A 173 1.67 -1.55 11.75
N ASP A 174 2.00 -0.94 10.62
CA ASP A 174 1.14 -0.83 9.44
C ASP A 174 1.96 -0.93 8.15
N GLN A 175 1.31 -1.39 7.07
CA GLN A 175 1.97 -1.66 5.80
C GLN A 175 2.42 -0.39 5.08
N GLU A 176 1.70 0.70 5.24
CA GLU A 176 2.00 1.99 4.60
C GLU A 176 3.27 2.59 5.22
N GLY A 177 3.31 2.69 6.56
CA GLY A 177 4.49 3.14 7.28
C GLY A 177 5.72 2.27 7.02
N TRP A 178 5.53 0.94 6.90
CA TRP A 178 6.61 0.03 6.49
C TRP A 178 7.13 0.34 5.09
N SER A 179 6.24 0.57 4.12
CA SER A 179 6.64 0.90 2.74
C SER A 179 7.32 2.27 2.65
N SER A 180 6.80 3.25 3.36
CA SER A 180 7.39 4.59 3.45
C SER A 180 8.76 4.58 4.12
N SER A 181 8.93 3.81 5.19
CA SER A 181 10.20 3.64 5.89
C SER A 181 11.28 3.04 4.98
N LYS A 182 10.96 1.99 4.24
CA LYS A 182 11.89 1.40 3.24
C LYS A 182 12.30 2.40 2.16
N THR A 183 11.33 3.15 1.64
CA THR A 183 11.57 4.19 0.64
C THR A 183 12.47 5.31 1.18
N SER A 184 12.26 5.71 2.44
CA SER A 184 13.10 6.71 3.12
C SER A 184 14.55 6.27 3.24
N VAL A 185 14.79 5.03 3.67
CA VAL A 185 16.16 4.48 3.80
C VAL A 185 16.85 4.45 2.43
N LEU A 186 16.17 3.94 1.40
CA LEU A 186 16.74 3.90 0.05
C LEU A 186 17.01 5.31 -0.49
N SER A 187 16.06 6.23 -0.34
CA SER A 187 16.19 7.62 -0.80
C SER A 187 17.32 8.38 -0.11
N ALA A 188 17.56 8.11 1.17
CA ALA A 188 18.68 8.73 1.89
C ALA A 188 20.03 8.39 1.25
N VAL A 189 20.18 7.21 0.69
CA VAL A 189 21.40 6.72 0.05
C VAL A 189 21.48 7.19 -1.41
N THR A 190 20.37 7.10 -2.18
CA THR A 190 20.40 7.34 -3.64
C THR A 190 20.54 8.80 -4.03
N ARG A 191 20.14 9.74 -3.18
CA ARG A 191 20.03 11.18 -3.53
C ARG A 191 21.34 11.92 -3.81
N LYS A 192 22.49 11.36 -3.43
CA LYS A 192 23.80 12.04 -3.62
C LYS A 192 24.71 11.23 -4.52
N LYS A 193 25.60 10.44 -3.92
CA LYS A 193 26.68 9.75 -4.62
C LYS A 193 26.35 8.34 -5.10
N TYR A 194 25.28 7.73 -4.57
CA TYR A 194 24.99 6.30 -4.76
C TYR A 194 23.65 6.06 -5.49
N PRO A 195 23.42 6.60 -6.69
CA PRO A 195 22.15 6.48 -7.40
C PRO A 195 21.81 5.03 -7.80
N LEU A 196 22.80 4.13 -7.78
CA LEU A 196 22.61 2.70 -8.07
C LEU A 196 22.29 1.87 -6.82
N ALA A 197 22.11 2.51 -5.65
CA ALA A 197 21.75 1.81 -4.44
C ALA A 197 20.39 1.11 -4.57
N LYS A 198 20.28 -0.04 -3.91
CA LYS A 198 19.05 -0.86 -3.93
C LYS A 198 18.79 -1.48 -2.58
N LEU A 199 17.54 -1.81 -2.33
CA LEU A 199 17.18 -2.68 -1.22
C LEU A 199 17.66 -4.10 -1.52
N SER A 200 18.65 -4.59 -0.79
CA SER A 200 19.14 -5.97 -0.90
C SER A 200 18.34 -6.93 0.00
N ASN A 201 17.79 -6.42 1.09
CA ASN A 201 16.85 -7.15 1.94
C ASN A 201 15.82 -6.20 2.55
N SER A 202 14.57 -6.65 2.63
CA SER A 202 13.54 -6.00 3.44
C SER A 202 12.56 -7.04 3.97
N GLN A 203 12.49 -7.18 5.28
CA GLN A 203 11.69 -8.21 5.92
C GLN A 203 11.00 -7.65 7.17
N ALA A 204 9.69 -7.89 7.27
CA ALA A 204 8.93 -7.76 8.50
C ALA A 204 8.59 -9.17 9.00
N THR A 205 9.07 -9.54 10.17
CA THR A 205 8.80 -10.84 10.80
C THR A 205 7.81 -10.64 11.92
N VAL A 206 6.59 -11.17 11.74
CA VAL A 206 5.53 -11.06 12.74
C VAL A 206 5.51 -12.30 13.64
N ASN A 207 5.44 -12.09 14.95
CA ASN A 207 5.16 -13.13 15.93
C ASN A 207 3.71 -12.97 16.43
N PRO A 208 2.77 -13.82 15.95
CA PRO A 208 1.37 -13.70 16.34
C PRO A 208 1.09 -14.06 17.79
N ASN A 209 1.97 -14.82 18.46
CA ASN A 209 1.74 -15.24 19.85
C ASN A 209 1.85 -14.09 20.85
N ASN A 210 2.75 -13.15 20.60
CA ASN A 210 2.94 -11.96 21.44
C ASN A 210 2.56 -10.65 20.74
N ASN A 211 2.05 -10.72 19.50
CA ASN A 211 1.65 -9.58 18.67
C ASN A 211 2.79 -8.57 18.49
N THR A 212 3.98 -9.06 18.15
CA THR A 212 5.15 -8.24 17.86
C THR A 212 5.65 -8.44 16.43
N ALA A 213 6.38 -7.44 15.92
CA ALA A 213 7.03 -7.49 14.62
C ALA A 213 8.47 -6.98 14.70
N ASP A 214 9.39 -7.70 14.06
CA ASP A 214 10.77 -7.29 13.83
C ASP A 214 10.92 -6.79 12.40
N LEU A 215 11.47 -5.60 12.23
CA LEU A 215 11.66 -4.96 10.93
C LEU A 215 13.14 -4.93 10.57
N ASN A 216 13.49 -5.52 9.43
CA ASN A 216 14.86 -5.57 8.92
C ASN A 216 14.93 -4.98 7.52
N VAL A 217 15.81 -4.00 7.32
CA VAL A 217 16.09 -3.38 6.02
C VAL A 217 17.59 -3.37 5.79
N THR A 218 18.01 -3.80 4.60
CA THR A 218 19.39 -3.69 4.16
C THR A 218 19.43 -3.00 2.80
N VAL A 219 20.20 -1.93 2.71
CA VAL A 219 20.50 -1.22 1.48
C VAL A 219 21.92 -1.53 1.04
N GLU A 220 22.10 -1.94 -0.20
CA GLU A 220 23.40 -2.05 -0.87
C GLU A 220 23.63 -0.80 -1.69
N SER A 221 24.68 -0.02 -1.36
CA SER A 221 24.96 1.26 -2.01
C SER A 221 25.45 1.09 -3.44
N ASN A 222 26.10 -0.03 -3.76
CA ASN A 222 26.92 -0.18 -4.95
C ASN A 222 28.02 0.90 -5.01
N ARG A 223 28.59 1.14 -6.22
CA ARG A 223 29.64 2.12 -6.43
C ARG A 223 29.10 3.55 -6.45
N PRO A 224 29.89 4.55 -5.99
CA PRO A 224 29.52 5.95 -6.12
C PRO A 224 29.62 6.39 -7.60
N ILE A 225 28.80 7.38 -7.96
CA ILE A 225 28.89 8.07 -9.26
C ILE A 225 29.29 9.52 -9.00
N TYR A 226 30.30 9.98 -9.72
CA TYR A 226 30.75 11.36 -9.70
C TYR A 226 30.45 12.01 -11.05
N PHE A 227 29.88 13.21 -10.99
CA PHE A 227 29.80 14.04 -12.20
C PHE A 227 31.18 14.57 -12.50
N GLY A 228 31.64 14.42 -13.75
CA GLY A 228 32.87 15.05 -14.21
C GLY A 228 32.77 16.56 -14.27
N ASP A 229 33.93 17.24 -14.39
CA ASP A 229 33.93 18.68 -14.63
C ASP A 229 33.27 18.97 -15.99
N PHE A 230 32.40 19.98 -16.02
CA PHE A 230 31.89 20.51 -17.28
C PHE A 230 32.97 21.42 -17.86
N GLU A 231 33.55 21.04 -19.00
CA GLU A 231 34.40 21.92 -19.82
C GLU A 231 33.53 22.86 -20.66
#